data_d65fb5eee8cc15944832a37a08794c51
#
_entry.id   d65fb5eee8cc15944832a37a08794c51
#
_cell.length_a   1.000
_cell.length_b   1.000
_cell.length_c   1.000
_cell.angle_alpha   90.00
_cell.angle_beta   90.00
_cell.angle_gamma   90.00
#
_symmetry.space_group_name_H-M   'P 1'
#
loop_
_entity.id
_entity.type
_entity.pdbx_description
1 polymer ?
#
loop_
_entity_poly.entity_id
_entity_poly.type
_entity_poly.pdbx_seq_one_letter_code
_entity_poly.pdbx_strand_id
1 'polypeptide(L)'
;MSNKLGVIVPYRDRPHHLKKFLLAIEEYLTTKDIDYEIIVVNQDAAKQFNRGMLLNIGFKEAHKLKCDYVVFHDVDMLPVDVDYSYSDVPLHLANNFILEENEKEREVFDQYFGGVTMFPVESFIKVDGYSNKYWAWGYEDTDLLLRCERKGVELDTLRLKNHGRNGKTLKFNGVDAYVECNNIINLNNNATIFLSFKPYKLSLNHKKESDEFTIFSVPGWDFAICYNSFSRYNFCAFDNKKNALYVNSFIKPNYKTNMVIVLDRMDNKIKVYQDGYFIGETPTFKKLYPYNKESKFYLGVGKPDREIIPNFFKGTIDSFAYYDDILSEDEIIQISHNKTELLTNDFGNYKSSNSLVTYYDANFIKNYQLVDLVGNNNGEIKNCEIVNSVFDEHTEIKIPFRRKSTFKSLKHEENGFMGNKWKDHATRWNQLRFHNEVSLNDELLNNDGLSTLTFHTHGKHRENKITQINVGL
;
A
#
# COMPACT_ATOMS: atom_id res chain seq x y z
N MET A 1 -35.14 15.95 0.42
CA MET A 1 -34.08 16.99 0.39
C MET A 1 -32.86 16.32 -0.16
N SER A 2 -32.12 16.98 -1.07
CA SER A 2 -30.86 16.44 -1.58
C SER A 2 -29.80 16.56 -0.48
N ASN A 3 -28.95 15.55 -0.34
CA ASN A 3 -27.83 15.58 0.59
C ASN A 3 -26.79 16.62 0.14
N LYS A 4 -26.24 17.41 1.05
CA LYS A 4 -25.30 18.48 0.78
C LYS A 4 -23.86 18.04 0.98
N LEU A 5 -23.02 18.26 -0.03
CA LEU A 5 -21.60 17.90 -0.04
C LEU A 5 -20.71 19.02 0.51
N GLY A 6 -19.77 18.70 1.38
CA GLY A 6 -18.65 19.57 1.74
C GLY A 6 -17.35 19.13 1.07
N VAL A 7 -16.82 19.93 0.13
CA VAL A 7 -15.51 19.67 -0.48
C VAL A 7 -14.42 20.34 0.35
N ILE A 8 -13.56 19.56 0.98
CA ILE A 8 -12.54 20.07 1.92
C ILE A 8 -11.16 19.93 1.29
N VAL A 9 -10.47 21.08 1.14
CA VAL A 9 -9.19 21.16 0.44
C VAL A 9 -8.10 21.67 1.40
N PRO A 10 -7.13 20.83 1.78
CA PRO A 10 -5.97 21.26 2.53
C PRO A 10 -5.02 22.00 1.57
N TYR A 11 -4.61 23.19 1.96
CA TYR A 11 -3.90 24.08 1.03
C TYR A 11 -2.73 24.79 1.68
N ARG A 12 -1.66 24.99 0.90
CA ARG A 12 -0.57 25.95 1.16
C ARG A 12 0.23 26.21 -0.12
N ASP A 13 0.46 27.50 -0.42
CA ASP A 13 1.43 27.98 -1.41
C ASP A 13 1.38 27.35 -2.82
N ARG A 14 0.17 27.00 -3.31
CA ARG A 14 -0.04 26.45 -4.65
C ARG A 14 -1.14 27.21 -5.42
N PRO A 15 -0.99 28.53 -5.65
CA PRO A 15 -2.08 29.36 -6.19
C PRO A 15 -2.54 28.88 -7.58
N HIS A 16 -1.63 28.35 -8.39
CA HIS A 16 -1.93 27.85 -9.72
C HIS A 16 -2.79 26.59 -9.68
N HIS A 17 -2.43 25.62 -8.83
CA HIS A 17 -3.25 24.44 -8.60
C HIS A 17 -4.62 24.78 -8.04
N LEU A 18 -4.68 25.64 -7.03
CA LEU A 18 -5.94 26.06 -6.43
C LEU A 18 -6.88 26.71 -7.46
N LYS A 19 -6.36 27.59 -8.32
CA LYS A 19 -7.15 28.22 -9.36
C LYS A 19 -7.71 27.20 -10.36
N LYS A 20 -6.86 26.27 -10.85
CA LYS A 20 -7.31 25.20 -11.76
C LYS A 20 -8.35 24.29 -11.09
N PHE A 21 -8.08 23.93 -9.83
CA PHE A 21 -8.95 23.06 -9.06
C PHE A 21 -10.35 23.67 -8.85
N LEU A 22 -10.43 24.90 -8.36
CA LEU A 22 -11.71 25.57 -8.09
C LEU A 22 -12.56 25.64 -9.35
N LEU A 23 -11.97 26.04 -10.47
CA LEU A 23 -12.71 26.07 -11.75
C LEU A 23 -13.25 24.69 -12.16
N ALA A 24 -12.41 23.66 -12.08
CA ALA A 24 -12.78 22.31 -12.50
C ALA A 24 -13.84 21.68 -11.58
N ILE A 25 -13.69 21.83 -10.24
CA ILE A 25 -14.62 21.20 -9.30
C ILE A 25 -15.97 21.90 -9.28
N GLU A 26 -16.03 23.22 -9.39
CA GLU A 26 -17.30 23.96 -9.46
C GLU A 26 -18.08 23.60 -10.73
N GLU A 27 -17.42 23.61 -11.88
CA GLU A 27 -18.02 23.19 -13.16
C GLU A 27 -18.53 21.75 -13.05
N TYR A 28 -17.69 20.86 -12.53
CA TYR A 28 -18.02 19.43 -12.41
C TYR A 28 -19.26 19.18 -11.53
N LEU A 29 -19.29 19.73 -10.33
CA LEU A 29 -20.39 19.54 -9.39
C LEU A 29 -21.68 20.20 -9.86
N THR A 30 -21.58 21.34 -10.53
CA THR A 30 -22.74 22.03 -11.12
C THR A 30 -23.36 21.19 -12.24
N THR A 31 -22.57 20.57 -13.10
CA THR A 31 -23.09 19.71 -14.18
C THR A 31 -23.74 18.43 -13.66
N LYS A 32 -23.45 18.01 -12.44
CA LYS A 32 -24.01 16.81 -11.79
C LYS A 32 -25.21 17.12 -10.87
N ASP A 33 -25.65 18.39 -10.78
CA ASP A 33 -26.77 18.85 -9.92
C ASP A 33 -26.57 18.46 -8.43
N ILE A 34 -25.33 18.58 -7.94
CA ILE A 34 -24.97 18.31 -6.54
C ILE A 34 -25.02 19.63 -5.77
N ASP A 35 -25.74 19.67 -4.64
CA ASP A 35 -25.63 20.78 -3.68
C ASP A 35 -24.33 20.66 -2.89
N TYR A 36 -23.49 21.73 -2.89
CA TYR A 36 -22.14 21.67 -2.32
C TYR A 36 -21.69 22.97 -1.68
N GLU A 37 -20.69 22.83 -0.81
CA GLU A 37 -19.82 23.90 -0.29
C GLU A 37 -18.36 23.51 -0.51
N ILE A 38 -17.51 24.45 -0.88
CA ILE A 38 -16.06 24.24 -0.98
C ILE A 38 -15.37 24.96 0.17
N ILE A 39 -14.52 24.25 0.92
CA ILE A 39 -13.82 24.76 2.09
C ILE A 39 -12.32 24.57 1.88
N VAL A 40 -11.63 25.67 1.59
CA VAL A 40 -10.18 25.69 1.44
C VAL A 40 -9.56 26.08 2.78
N VAL A 41 -8.78 25.18 3.36
CA VAL A 41 -8.09 25.42 4.63
C VAL A 41 -6.62 25.67 4.34
N ASN A 42 -6.22 26.95 4.46
CA ASN A 42 -4.88 27.43 4.14
C ASN A 42 -4.00 27.53 5.40
N GLN A 43 -2.97 26.70 5.47
CA GLN A 43 -1.99 26.73 6.56
C GLN A 43 -0.95 27.81 6.31
N ASP A 44 -0.61 28.57 7.36
CA ASP A 44 0.54 29.48 7.33
C ASP A 44 1.88 28.72 7.18
N ALA A 45 2.96 29.44 6.90
CA ALA A 45 4.28 28.87 6.65
C ALA A 45 5.10 28.60 7.93
N ALA A 46 4.55 28.83 9.13
CA ALA A 46 5.32 28.76 10.36
C ALA A 46 5.80 27.37 10.74
N LYS A 47 5.06 26.33 10.35
CA LYS A 47 5.39 24.91 10.62
C LYS A 47 5.33 24.09 9.35
N GLN A 48 5.78 22.84 9.42
CA GLN A 48 5.57 21.86 8.35
C GLN A 48 4.08 21.68 8.06
N PHE A 49 3.75 21.25 6.85
CA PHE A 49 2.38 21.02 6.44
C PHE A 49 1.74 19.88 7.25
N ASN A 50 0.53 20.09 7.76
CA ASN A 50 -0.22 19.06 8.47
C ASN A 50 -1.57 18.85 7.80
N ARG A 51 -1.57 17.97 6.80
CA ARG A 51 -2.75 17.64 5.99
C ARG A 51 -3.93 17.19 6.85
N GLY A 52 -3.68 16.29 7.81
CA GLY A 52 -4.73 15.74 8.67
C GLY A 52 -5.45 16.80 9.51
N MET A 53 -4.69 17.73 10.15
CA MET A 53 -5.29 18.83 10.91
C MET A 53 -6.12 19.76 10.01
N LEU A 54 -5.62 20.09 8.82
CA LEU A 54 -6.35 20.97 7.90
C LEU A 54 -7.68 20.33 7.46
N LEU A 55 -7.68 19.03 7.20
CA LEU A 55 -8.89 18.29 6.86
C LEU A 55 -9.89 18.25 8.03
N ASN A 56 -9.41 18.06 9.26
CA ASN A 56 -10.24 18.14 10.46
C ASN A 56 -10.85 19.53 10.68
N ILE A 57 -10.07 20.60 10.44
CA ILE A 57 -10.57 21.99 10.51
C ILE A 57 -11.66 22.23 9.47
N GLY A 58 -11.42 21.81 8.23
CA GLY A 58 -12.40 21.90 7.15
C GLY A 58 -13.66 21.13 7.43
N PHE A 59 -13.55 19.95 8.04
CA PHE A 59 -14.70 19.16 8.49
C PHE A 59 -15.55 19.92 9.54
N LYS A 60 -14.92 20.54 10.54
CA LYS A 60 -15.66 21.35 11.52
C LYS A 60 -16.44 22.48 10.85
N GLU A 61 -15.90 23.08 9.80
CA GLU A 61 -16.59 24.09 9.04
C GLU A 61 -17.74 23.52 8.19
N ALA A 62 -17.52 22.40 7.48
CA ALA A 62 -18.54 21.71 6.71
C ALA A 62 -19.73 21.31 7.58
N HIS A 63 -19.45 20.82 8.79
CA HIS A 63 -20.49 20.48 9.77
C HIS A 63 -21.31 21.70 10.22
N LYS A 64 -20.65 22.87 10.42
CA LYS A 64 -21.37 24.14 10.70
C LYS A 64 -22.24 24.59 9.53
N LEU A 65 -21.81 24.34 8.29
CA LEU A 65 -22.53 24.63 7.05
C LEU A 65 -23.61 23.58 6.74
N LYS A 66 -23.83 22.62 7.66
CA LYS A 66 -24.82 21.55 7.57
C LYS A 66 -24.65 20.69 6.32
N CYS A 67 -23.42 20.37 5.98
CA CYS A 67 -23.14 19.33 5.00
C CYS A 67 -23.47 17.94 5.59
N ASP A 68 -24.08 17.07 4.79
CA ASP A 68 -24.47 15.71 5.19
C ASP A 68 -23.31 14.73 5.03
N TYR A 69 -22.42 15.03 4.08
CA TYR A 69 -21.21 14.28 3.80
C TYR A 69 -20.10 15.21 3.31
N VAL A 70 -18.88 14.72 3.38
CA VAL A 70 -17.70 15.47 2.99
C VAL A 70 -16.82 14.68 2.04
N VAL A 71 -16.09 15.37 1.18
CA VAL A 71 -14.99 14.82 0.41
C VAL A 71 -13.70 15.56 0.78
N PHE A 72 -12.70 14.81 1.25
CA PHE A 72 -11.35 15.27 1.49
C PHE A 72 -10.58 15.20 0.17
N HIS A 73 -10.15 16.35 -0.33
CA HIS A 73 -9.74 16.45 -1.73
C HIS A 73 -8.40 17.17 -1.87
N ASP A 74 -7.42 16.50 -2.43
CA ASP A 74 -6.13 17.14 -2.73
C ASP A 74 -6.28 18.14 -3.89
N VAL A 75 -5.63 19.30 -3.77
CA VAL A 75 -5.75 20.44 -4.68
C VAL A 75 -5.21 20.16 -6.09
N ASP A 76 -4.44 19.13 -6.27
CA ASP A 76 -3.81 18.72 -7.52
C ASP A 76 -4.54 17.58 -8.25
N MET A 77 -5.72 17.20 -7.76
CA MET A 77 -6.57 16.16 -8.35
C MET A 77 -7.79 16.78 -9.03
N LEU A 78 -7.82 16.83 -10.35
CA LEU A 78 -8.97 17.35 -11.09
C LEU A 78 -9.94 16.22 -11.44
N PRO A 79 -11.27 16.34 -11.18
CA PRO A 79 -12.24 15.31 -11.51
C PRO A 79 -12.38 15.14 -13.02
N VAL A 80 -12.40 13.90 -13.50
CA VAL A 80 -12.63 13.54 -14.91
C VAL A 80 -13.89 12.71 -15.03
N ASP A 81 -13.98 11.60 -14.30
CA ASP A 81 -15.18 10.75 -14.24
C ASP A 81 -15.32 10.24 -12.80
N VAL A 82 -16.03 10.99 -11.98
CA VAL A 82 -16.15 10.76 -10.53
C VAL A 82 -17.61 10.86 -10.10
N ASP A 83 -18.09 9.93 -9.32
CA ASP A 83 -19.39 10.01 -8.69
C ASP A 83 -19.26 10.57 -7.26
N TYR A 84 -19.64 11.83 -7.08
CA TYR A 84 -19.68 12.49 -5.78
C TYR A 84 -21.05 12.40 -5.09
N SER A 85 -21.97 11.57 -5.59
CA SER A 85 -23.25 11.39 -4.92
C SER A 85 -23.08 10.82 -3.51
N TYR A 86 -24.07 11.08 -2.66
CA TYR A 86 -24.07 10.58 -1.27
C TYR A 86 -23.93 9.05 -1.21
N SER A 87 -23.15 8.59 -0.24
CA SER A 87 -23.00 7.17 0.12
C SER A 87 -23.16 7.00 1.62
N ASP A 88 -23.81 5.92 2.06
CA ASP A 88 -23.95 5.58 3.48
C ASP A 88 -22.64 5.08 4.12
N VAL A 89 -21.65 4.74 3.28
CA VAL A 89 -20.32 4.27 3.71
C VAL A 89 -19.25 5.18 3.13
N PRO A 90 -18.11 5.34 3.81
CA PRO A 90 -16.95 6.05 3.24
C PRO A 90 -16.46 5.41 1.95
N LEU A 91 -16.09 6.25 0.97
CA LEU A 91 -15.57 5.85 -0.33
C LEU A 91 -14.14 6.34 -0.53
N HIS A 92 -13.29 5.51 -1.11
CA HIS A 92 -12.02 5.95 -1.67
C HIS A 92 -12.19 6.25 -3.16
N LEU A 93 -12.30 7.53 -3.52
CA LEU A 93 -12.57 7.96 -4.88
C LEU A 93 -11.33 7.99 -5.76
N ALA A 94 -10.15 8.33 -5.21
CA ALA A 94 -8.91 8.45 -5.97
C ALA A 94 -8.30 7.08 -6.32
N ASN A 95 -8.98 6.29 -7.14
CA ASN A 95 -8.55 4.95 -7.51
C ASN A 95 -7.90 4.84 -8.89
N ASN A 96 -8.04 5.88 -9.73
CA ASN A 96 -7.43 5.93 -11.04
C ASN A 96 -6.99 7.36 -11.39
N PHE A 97 -5.80 7.52 -11.99
CA PHE A 97 -5.22 8.81 -12.35
C PHE A 97 -4.83 8.87 -13.82
N ILE A 98 -5.07 10.02 -14.44
CA ILE A 98 -4.46 10.42 -15.70
C ILE A 98 -3.36 11.42 -15.33
N LEU A 99 -2.10 11.08 -15.58
CA LEU A 99 -0.97 11.94 -15.29
C LEU A 99 -0.90 13.10 -16.30
N GLU A 100 -0.88 14.36 -15.83
CA GLU A 100 -0.77 15.55 -16.70
C GLU A 100 0.47 15.51 -17.59
N GLU A 101 1.57 14.89 -17.12
CA GLU A 101 2.84 14.89 -17.85
C GLU A 101 2.84 14.07 -19.13
N ASN A 102 2.08 12.98 -19.20
CA ASN A 102 2.14 12.02 -20.30
C ASN A 102 0.79 11.43 -20.69
N GLU A 103 -0.29 11.91 -20.07
CA GLU A 103 -1.66 11.44 -20.28
C GLU A 103 -1.87 9.92 -20.06
N LYS A 104 -0.91 9.27 -19.38
CA LYS A 104 -1.04 7.86 -19.04
C LYS A 104 -2.00 7.67 -17.86
N GLU A 105 -2.86 6.70 -18.02
CA GLU A 105 -3.73 6.23 -16.96
C GLU A 105 -2.93 5.35 -15.98
N ARG A 106 -3.15 5.54 -14.67
CA ARG A 106 -2.51 4.77 -13.61
C ARG A 106 -3.51 4.45 -12.52
N GLU A 107 -3.69 3.19 -12.22
CA GLU A 107 -4.43 2.75 -11.05
C GLU A 107 -3.57 2.84 -9.80
N VAL A 108 -4.19 3.14 -8.65
CA VAL A 108 -3.49 3.16 -7.38
C VAL A 108 -3.46 1.77 -6.74
N PHE A 109 -2.48 1.53 -5.89
CA PHE A 109 -2.35 0.26 -5.18
C PHE A 109 -3.42 0.08 -4.08
N ASP A 110 -3.71 -1.17 -3.72
CA ASP A 110 -4.84 -1.56 -2.85
C ASP A 110 -4.87 -0.92 -1.47
N GLN A 111 -3.73 -0.51 -0.94
CA GLN A 111 -3.64 0.07 0.40
C GLN A 111 -3.59 1.60 0.41
N TYR A 112 -3.62 2.23 -0.76
CA TYR A 112 -3.67 3.67 -0.86
C TYR A 112 -5.05 4.17 -0.49
N PHE A 113 -5.12 5.06 0.49
CA PHE A 113 -6.36 5.68 0.97
C PHE A 113 -6.28 7.22 0.97
N GLY A 114 -5.34 7.76 0.22
CA GLY A 114 -5.09 9.20 0.08
C GLY A 114 -5.75 9.83 -1.14
N GLY A 115 -5.36 11.05 -1.44
CA GLY A 115 -5.81 11.81 -2.59
C GLY A 115 -7.23 12.34 -2.45
N VAL A 116 -8.24 11.50 -2.71
CA VAL A 116 -9.66 11.88 -2.60
C VAL A 116 -10.46 10.79 -1.89
N THR A 117 -10.97 11.11 -0.70
CA THR A 117 -11.80 10.22 0.11
C THR A 117 -13.09 10.91 0.51
N MET A 118 -14.21 10.21 0.45
CA MET A 118 -15.54 10.74 0.77
C MET A 118 -16.12 10.04 1.99
N PHE A 119 -16.72 10.79 2.92
CA PHE A 119 -17.27 10.27 4.18
C PHE A 119 -18.64 10.85 4.48
N PRO A 120 -19.62 10.02 4.90
CA PRO A 120 -20.74 10.51 5.68
C PRO A 120 -20.23 11.22 6.94
N VAL A 121 -20.88 12.32 7.33
CA VAL A 121 -20.49 13.10 8.53
C VAL A 121 -20.41 12.22 9.77
N GLU A 122 -21.40 11.35 9.99
CA GLU A 122 -21.44 10.46 11.16
C GLU A 122 -20.28 9.46 11.19
N SER A 123 -19.91 8.90 10.02
CA SER A 123 -18.80 7.97 9.92
C SER A 123 -17.47 8.64 10.26
N PHE A 124 -17.27 9.89 9.83
CA PHE A 124 -16.06 10.64 10.14
C PHE A 124 -15.97 11.04 11.63
N ILE A 125 -17.10 11.39 12.24
CA ILE A 125 -17.19 11.61 13.70
C ILE A 125 -16.89 10.32 14.46
N LYS A 126 -17.44 9.18 14.04
CA LYS A 126 -17.22 7.88 14.68
C LYS A 126 -15.74 7.48 14.74
N VAL A 127 -14.97 7.81 13.71
CA VAL A 127 -13.53 7.53 13.69
C VAL A 127 -12.67 8.62 14.34
N ASP A 128 -13.28 9.69 14.84
CA ASP A 128 -12.63 10.88 15.43
C ASP A 128 -11.69 11.60 14.43
N GLY A 129 -12.01 11.52 13.14
CA GLY A 129 -11.29 12.21 12.08
C GLY A 129 -9.87 11.69 11.83
N TYR A 130 -9.05 12.55 11.21
CA TYR A 130 -7.62 12.31 10.99
C TYR A 130 -6.83 12.52 12.29
N SER A 131 -5.67 11.85 12.39
CA SER A 131 -4.68 12.21 13.41
C SER A 131 -4.14 13.63 13.19
N ASN A 132 -3.95 14.38 14.28
CA ASN A 132 -3.37 15.73 14.26
C ASN A 132 -1.83 15.71 14.32
N LYS A 133 -1.19 14.56 14.37
CA LYS A 133 0.23 14.40 14.72
C LYS A 133 1.14 14.09 13.54
N TYR A 134 0.62 13.97 12.31
CA TYR A 134 1.42 13.76 11.12
C TYR A 134 1.79 15.07 10.45
N TRP A 135 3.07 15.40 10.48
CA TRP A 135 3.64 16.59 9.88
C TRP A 135 4.45 16.24 8.63
N ALA A 136 4.52 17.12 7.66
CA ALA A 136 5.12 16.93 6.34
C ALA A 136 4.32 15.94 5.48
N TRP A 137 4.84 14.76 5.17
CA TRP A 137 4.22 13.83 4.24
C TRP A 137 4.07 12.42 4.82
N GLY A 138 2.88 11.85 4.60
CA GLY A 138 2.62 10.42 4.70
C GLY A 138 2.08 9.93 6.05
N TYR A 139 1.38 8.83 5.98
CA TYR A 139 0.77 8.03 7.04
C TYR A 139 -0.52 8.59 7.68
N GLU A 140 -0.93 9.82 7.44
CA GLU A 140 -2.20 10.35 7.95
C GLU A 140 -3.42 9.63 7.35
N ASP A 141 -3.36 9.28 6.08
CA ASP A 141 -4.39 8.52 5.36
C ASP A 141 -4.37 7.02 5.75
N THR A 142 -3.20 6.44 5.95
CA THR A 142 -3.06 5.07 6.47
C THR A 142 -3.58 4.96 7.91
N ASP A 143 -3.37 5.99 8.74
CA ASP A 143 -3.91 6.08 10.09
C ASP A 143 -5.45 6.16 10.04
N LEU A 144 -6.01 6.99 9.16
CA LEU A 144 -7.47 7.08 8.97
C LEU A 144 -8.08 5.74 8.56
N LEU A 145 -7.44 5.04 7.61
CA LEU A 145 -7.87 3.71 7.20
C LEU A 145 -7.90 2.73 8.39
N LEU A 146 -6.86 2.74 9.23
CA LEU A 146 -6.77 1.92 10.43
C LEU A 146 -7.85 2.28 11.46
N ARG A 147 -8.18 3.58 11.62
CA ARG A 147 -9.28 4.05 12.48
C ARG A 147 -10.63 3.50 12.03
N CYS A 148 -10.90 3.55 10.72
CA CYS A 148 -12.12 2.97 10.16
C CYS A 148 -12.22 1.47 10.48
N GLU A 149 -11.15 0.71 10.23
CA GLU A 149 -11.09 -0.71 10.53
C GLU A 149 -11.38 -1.02 12.01
N ARG A 150 -10.74 -0.29 12.92
CA ARG A 150 -10.86 -0.53 14.37
C ARG A 150 -12.20 -0.08 14.97
N LYS A 151 -12.81 0.95 14.40
CA LYS A 151 -14.12 1.43 14.81
C LYS A 151 -15.27 0.71 14.10
N GLY A 152 -14.97 -0.30 13.29
CA GLY A 152 -15.98 -1.04 12.53
C GLY A 152 -16.77 -0.11 11.60
N VAL A 153 -16.06 0.80 10.92
CA VAL A 153 -16.60 1.61 9.84
C VAL A 153 -16.29 0.90 8.54
N GLU A 154 -17.33 0.43 7.87
CA GLU A 154 -17.20 -0.21 6.57
C GLU A 154 -16.72 0.80 5.53
N LEU A 155 -15.82 0.37 4.66
CA LEU A 155 -15.23 1.19 3.61
C LEU A 155 -15.48 0.58 2.25
N ASP A 156 -15.88 1.40 1.29
CA ASP A 156 -15.91 1.03 -0.11
C ASP A 156 -14.74 1.69 -0.86
N THR A 157 -13.75 0.89 -1.23
CA THR A 157 -12.61 1.38 -2.01
C THR A 157 -12.92 1.44 -3.51
N LEU A 158 -14.16 1.20 -3.91
CA LEU A 158 -14.61 1.06 -5.30
C LEU A 158 -13.85 -0.02 -6.09
N ARG A 159 -13.07 -0.82 -5.43
CA ARG A 159 -12.34 -1.93 -6.02
C ARG A 159 -13.16 -3.20 -5.92
N LEU A 160 -13.09 -4.03 -6.91
CA LEU A 160 -13.47 -5.43 -6.75
C LEU A 160 -12.66 -5.95 -5.56
N LYS A 161 -13.33 -6.27 -4.46
CA LYS A 161 -12.67 -7.02 -3.39
C LYS A 161 -12.08 -8.25 -4.06
N ASN A 162 -10.79 -8.45 -3.81
CA ASN A 162 -10.10 -9.63 -4.27
C ASN A 162 -10.82 -10.84 -3.69
N HIS A 163 -11.80 -11.37 -4.41
CA HIS A 163 -12.25 -12.73 -4.20
C HIS A 163 -11.09 -13.59 -4.71
N GLY A 164 -10.03 -13.68 -3.89
CA GLY A 164 -9.03 -14.67 -4.13
C GLY A 164 -9.74 -15.98 -4.32
N ARG A 165 -9.21 -16.89 -5.11
CA ARG A 165 -9.74 -18.24 -5.20
C ARG A 165 -10.11 -18.71 -3.80
N ASN A 166 -11.32 -19.22 -3.58
CA ASN A 166 -11.62 -20.08 -2.45
C ASN A 166 -10.59 -21.18 -2.50
N GLY A 167 -9.58 -21.10 -1.68
CA GLY A 167 -8.39 -21.90 -1.85
C GLY A 167 -7.69 -22.18 -0.54
N LYS A 168 -6.68 -23.00 -0.62
CA LYS A 168 -5.79 -23.30 0.50
C LYS A 168 -4.67 -22.26 0.54
N THR A 169 -4.16 -22.02 1.74
CA THR A 169 -2.93 -21.27 1.96
C THR A 169 -2.09 -21.99 3.00
N LEU A 170 -0.78 -21.82 2.94
CA LEU A 170 0.14 -22.31 3.96
C LEU A 170 0.28 -21.30 5.08
N LYS A 171 -0.03 -21.69 6.30
CA LYS A 171 0.13 -20.85 7.50
C LYS A 171 1.42 -21.22 8.22
N PHE A 172 2.20 -20.18 8.48
CA PHE A 172 3.49 -20.21 9.15
C PHE A 172 3.34 -19.67 10.57
N ASN A 173 3.89 -20.39 11.55
CA ASN A 173 3.65 -20.12 12.97
C ASN A 173 4.64 -19.10 13.60
N GLY A 174 5.73 -18.74 12.90
CA GLY A 174 6.78 -17.87 13.40
C GLY A 174 7.76 -18.54 14.35
N VAL A 175 7.80 -19.86 14.41
CA VAL A 175 8.63 -20.64 15.35
C VAL A 175 9.51 -21.66 14.64
N ASP A 176 8.91 -22.51 13.77
CA ASP A 176 9.57 -23.64 13.14
C ASP A 176 8.92 -24.08 11.82
N ALA A 177 7.95 -23.31 11.34
CA ALA A 177 7.24 -23.61 10.10
C ALA A 177 7.97 -23.02 8.88
N TYR A 178 8.23 -23.85 7.87
CA TYR A 178 8.85 -23.44 6.60
C TYR A 178 8.59 -24.43 5.49
N VAL A 179 8.90 -24.05 4.25
CA VAL A 179 8.98 -24.95 3.09
C VAL A 179 10.41 -24.99 2.60
N GLU A 180 10.93 -26.21 2.41
CA GLU A 180 12.26 -26.46 1.86
C GLU A 180 12.15 -26.90 0.40
N CYS A 181 12.87 -26.23 -0.49
CA CYS A 181 12.90 -26.51 -1.91
C CYS A 181 14.33 -26.70 -2.41
N ASN A 182 14.57 -27.56 -3.42
CA ASN A 182 15.86 -27.60 -4.06
C ASN A 182 16.14 -26.30 -4.80
N ASN A 183 17.40 -25.84 -4.74
CA ASN A 183 17.75 -24.55 -5.34
C ASN A 183 17.91 -24.68 -6.86
N ILE A 184 16.96 -24.09 -7.57
CA ILE A 184 16.97 -23.95 -9.03
C ILE A 184 17.12 -22.47 -9.44
N ILE A 185 17.19 -21.57 -8.47
CA ILE A 185 17.22 -20.13 -8.69
C ILE A 185 18.63 -19.71 -9.11
N ASN A 186 18.76 -19.18 -10.33
CA ASN A 186 20.03 -18.71 -10.87
C ASN A 186 20.04 -17.18 -10.96
N LEU A 187 20.71 -16.54 -10.02
CA LEU A 187 20.82 -15.09 -9.95
C LEU A 187 22.04 -14.53 -10.75
N ASN A 188 22.72 -15.34 -11.56
CA ASN A 188 23.72 -14.82 -12.51
C ASN A 188 23.09 -14.19 -13.75
N ASN A 189 21.88 -14.58 -14.09
CA ASN A 189 21.14 -14.13 -15.27
C ASN A 189 20.01 -13.20 -14.86
N ASN A 190 19.25 -12.73 -15.84
CA ASN A 190 17.96 -12.11 -15.61
C ASN A 190 17.06 -13.06 -14.82
N ALA A 191 16.25 -12.50 -13.94
CA ALA A 191 15.33 -13.29 -13.13
C ALA A 191 14.16 -12.44 -12.66
N THR A 192 13.00 -13.08 -12.53
CA THR A 192 11.87 -12.49 -11.83
C THR A 192 11.35 -13.46 -10.76
N ILE A 193 11.15 -12.96 -9.54
CA ILE A 193 10.60 -13.74 -8.42
C ILE A 193 9.29 -13.08 -8.00
N PHE A 194 8.22 -13.84 -8.01
CA PHE A 194 6.90 -13.44 -7.54
C PHE A 194 6.56 -14.18 -6.25
N LEU A 195 6.00 -13.47 -5.27
CA LEU A 195 5.56 -14.04 -4.00
C LEU A 195 4.26 -13.38 -3.53
N SER A 196 3.25 -14.19 -3.25
CA SER A 196 1.98 -13.76 -2.68
C SER A 196 1.86 -14.26 -1.25
N PHE A 197 1.74 -13.33 -0.29
CA PHE A 197 1.74 -13.64 1.14
C PHE A 197 0.92 -12.65 1.96
N LYS A 198 0.62 -13.01 3.21
CA LYS A 198 -0.06 -12.16 4.19
C LYS A 198 0.66 -12.27 5.53
N PRO A 199 1.45 -11.27 5.96
CA PRO A 199 2.10 -11.31 7.25
C PRO A 199 1.09 -11.05 8.37
N TYR A 200 1.24 -11.74 9.49
CA TYR A 200 0.42 -11.48 10.67
C TYR A 200 1.06 -10.42 11.56
N LYS A 201 0.21 -9.71 12.31
CA LYS A 201 0.66 -8.75 13.32
C LYS A 201 1.54 -9.47 14.35
N LEU A 202 2.70 -8.88 14.63
CA LEU A 202 3.60 -9.38 15.67
C LEU A 202 3.08 -8.97 17.04
N SER A 203 3.29 -9.82 18.06
CA SER A 203 2.94 -9.47 19.42
C SER A 203 3.88 -8.39 19.98
N LEU A 204 3.36 -7.50 20.83
CA LEU A 204 4.09 -6.37 21.46
C LEU A 204 5.34 -6.76 22.28
N ASN A 205 5.56 -8.05 22.52
CA ASN A 205 6.69 -8.54 23.30
C ASN A 205 8.01 -8.60 22.52
N HIS A 206 7.96 -8.40 21.19
CA HIS A 206 9.17 -8.34 20.35
C HIS A 206 9.68 -6.89 20.28
N LYS A 207 10.38 -6.47 21.35
CA LYS A 207 10.92 -5.10 21.48
C LYS A 207 12.32 -4.90 20.87
N LYS A 208 12.84 -5.89 20.14
CA LYS A 208 14.18 -5.78 19.56
C LYS A 208 14.09 -5.36 18.08
N GLU A 209 14.88 -4.36 17.72
CA GLU A 209 15.07 -3.91 16.32
C GLU A 209 15.55 -5.02 15.35
N SER A 210 15.92 -6.18 15.90
CA SER A 210 16.46 -7.34 15.20
C SER A 210 15.41 -8.39 14.78
N ASP A 211 14.13 -8.19 15.08
CA ASP A 211 13.09 -9.18 14.77
C ASP A 211 12.69 -9.08 13.29
N GLU A 212 13.58 -9.55 12.44
CA GLU A 212 13.32 -9.74 11.01
C GLU A 212 12.74 -11.14 10.81
N PHE A 213 11.62 -11.19 10.05
CA PHE A 213 10.99 -12.44 9.64
C PHE A 213 11.27 -12.64 8.16
N THR A 214 11.88 -13.75 7.83
CA THR A 214 12.20 -14.05 6.45
C THR A 214 11.04 -14.79 5.79
N ILE A 215 10.47 -14.19 4.77
CA ILE A 215 9.36 -14.76 3.99
C ILE A 215 9.88 -15.71 2.92
N PHE A 216 10.98 -15.33 2.29
CA PHE A 216 11.67 -16.10 1.25
C PHE A 216 13.18 -15.88 1.33
N SER A 217 13.96 -16.92 1.09
CA SER A 217 15.41 -16.82 1.07
C SER A 217 16.09 -17.80 0.11
N VAL A 218 17.20 -17.34 -0.45
CA VAL A 218 18.18 -18.16 -1.16
C VAL A 218 19.52 -18.00 -0.46
N PRO A 219 19.82 -18.78 0.59
CA PRO A 219 20.97 -18.55 1.48
C PRO A 219 22.32 -18.53 0.76
N GLY A 220 22.46 -19.32 -0.30
CA GLY A 220 23.69 -19.33 -1.12
C GLY A 220 23.98 -18.01 -1.82
N TRP A 221 23.03 -17.13 -1.96
CA TRP A 221 23.15 -15.80 -2.57
C TRP A 221 23.02 -14.67 -1.57
N ASP A 222 22.80 -14.96 -0.27
CA ASP A 222 22.41 -13.98 0.74
C ASP A 222 21.28 -13.04 0.25
N PHE A 223 20.29 -13.65 -0.41
CA PHE A 223 19.17 -12.98 -1.07
C PHE A 223 17.89 -13.34 -0.34
N ALA A 224 17.16 -12.35 0.12
CA ALA A 224 15.96 -12.59 0.93
C ALA A 224 14.88 -11.52 0.75
N ILE A 225 13.62 -11.95 0.92
CA ILE A 225 12.47 -11.07 1.17
C ILE A 225 12.17 -11.18 2.66
N CYS A 226 12.21 -10.04 3.35
CA CYS A 226 12.05 -9.95 4.78
C CYS A 226 10.85 -9.07 5.15
N TYR A 227 10.29 -9.34 6.32
CA TYR A 227 9.32 -8.48 6.97
C TYR A 227 9.81 -8.18 8.38
N ASN A 228 9.85 -6.91 8.74
CA ASN A 228 10.07 -6.51 10.12
C ASN A 228 9.02 -5.47 10.55
N SER A 229 8.77 -5.41 11.85
CA SER A 229 7.80 -4.46 12.42
C SER A 229 8.22 -3.00 12.26
N PHE A 230 9.49 -2.75 11.94
CA PHE A 230 10.07 -1.42 11.77
C PHE A 230 10.21 -1.01 10.30
N SER A 231 9.81 -1.87 9.36
CA SER A 231 9.70 -1.60 7.91
C SER A 231 10.91 -0.89 7.29
N ARG A 232 12.12 -1.25 7.71
CA ARG A 232 13.32 -0.59 7.20
C ARG A 232 13.71 -1.08 5.81
N TYR A 233 13.53 -2.38 5.54
CA TYR A 233 13.70 -2.98 4.22
C TYR A 233 12.97 -4.31 4.15
N ASN A 234 12.39 -4.57 2.98
CA ASN A 234 11.65 -5.81 2.73
C ASN A 234 12.34 -6.69 1.70
N PHE A 235 13.36 -6.17 1.05
CA PHE A 235 14.25 -6.90 0.19
C PHE A 235 15.69 -6.63 0.60
N CYS A 236 16.51 -7.67 0.71
CA CYS A 236 17.92 -7.59 1.03
C CYS A 236 18.73 -8.59 0.19
N ALA A 237 19.84 -8.11 -0.36
CA ALA A 237 20.88 -8.91 -0.97
C ALA A 237 22.26 -8.26 -0.70
N PHE A 238 23.34 -8.92 -1.08
CA PHE A 238 24.68 -8.37 -0.98
C PHE A 238 25.41 -8.45 -2.33
N ASP A 239 26.19 -7.42 -2.63
CA ASP A 239 27.11 -7.48 -3.76
C ASP A 239 28.38 -8.29 -3.42
N ASN A 240 29.21 -8.55 -4.43
CA ASN A 240 30.46 -9.32 -4.25
C ASN A 240 31.52 -8.60 -3.40
N LYS A 241 31.31 -7.35 -3.00
CA LYS A 241 32.12 -6.60 -2.05
C LYS A 241 31.51 -6.56 -0.67
N LYS A 242 30.41 -7.30 -0.45
CA LYS A 242 29.60 -7.33 0.78
C LYS A 242 28.89 -6.00 1.09
N ASN A 243 28.67 -5.15 0.09
CA ASN A 243 27.81 -4.00 0.27
C ASN A 243 26.35 -4.47 0.27
N ALA A 244 25.57 -3.99 1.22
CA ALA A 244 24.16 -4.31 1.29
C ALA A 244 23.38 -3.63 0.14
N LEU A 245 22.59 -4.42 -0.57
CA LEU A 245 21.63 -4.02 -1.57
C LEU A 245 20.25 -4.19 -0.98
N TYR A 246 19.50 -3.11 -0.79
CA TYR A 246 18.18 -3.18 -0.18
C TYR A 246 17.21 -2.20 -0.83
N VAL A 247 15.95 -2.55 -0.80
CA VAL A 247 14.83 -1.68 -1.18
C VAL A 247 13.82 -1.68 -0.04
N ASN A 248 13.41 -0.49 0.35
CA ASN A 248 12.40 -0.31 1.38
C ASN A 248 11.03 -0.35 0.75
N SER A 249 10.14 -1.10 1.36
CA SER A 249 8.72 -1.17 1.01
C SER A 249 7.91 -1.20 2.29
N PHE A 250 6.65 -0.80 2.23
CA PHE A 250 5.74 -0.93 3.34
C PHE A 250 4.84 -2.15 3.14
N ILE A 251 4.99 -3.13 4.02
CA ILE A 251 4.14 -4.33 4.07
C ILE A 251 3.22 -4.21 5.28
N LYS A 252 1.92 -4.11 5.03
CA LYS A 252 0.91 -3.97 6.09
C LYS A 252 0.59 -5.33 6.71
N PRO A 253 0.67 -5.49 8.06
CA PRO A 253 0.24 -6.71 8.73
C PRO A 253 -1.23 -7.03 8.47
N ASN A 254 -1.55 -8.32 8.36
CA ASN A 254 -2.88 -8.87 8.08
C ASN A 254 -3.46 -8.54 6.69
N TYR A 255 -2.67 -7.92 5.81
CA TYR A 255 -3.06 -7.68 4.42
C TYR A 255 -2.27 -8.56 3.46
N LYS A 256 -2.96 -9.07 2.45
CA LYS A 256 -2.31 -9.81 1.36
C LYS A 256 -1.43 -8.84 0.56
N THR A 257 -0.20 -9.23 0.31
CA THR A 257 0.79 -8.49 -0.46
C THR A 257 1.33 -9.39 -1.56
N ASN A 258 1.43 -8.86 -2.76
CA ASN A 258 2.09 -9.48 -3.90
C ASN A 258 3.40 -8.73 -4.14
N MET A 259 4.54 -9.39 -3.94
CA MET A 259 5.86 -8.82 -4.16
C MET A 259 6.51 -9.44 -5.38
N VAL A 260 7.04 -8.59 -6.26
CA VAL A 260 7.80 -9.01 -7.42
C VAL A 260 9.19 -8.39 -7.35
N ILE A 261 10.21 -9.23 -7.50
CA ILE A 261 11.60 -8.82 -7.55
C ILE A 261 12.16 -9.16 -8.92
N VAL A 262 12.64 -8.15 -9.62
CA VAL A 262 13.24 -8.28 -10.94
C VAL A 262 14.72 -8.03 -10.85
N LEU A 263 15.50 -9.04 -11.17
CA LEU A 263 16.96 -8.94 -11.33
C LEU A 263 17.27 -8.61 -12.80
N ASP A 264 17.58 -7.36 -13.05
CA ASP A 264 17.95 -6.84 -14.36
C ASP A 264 19.48 -6.84 -14.51
N ARG A 265 20.00 -7.76 -15.31
CA ARG A 265 21.45 -7.91 -15.51
C ARG A 265 22.01 -6.99 -16.59
N MET A 266 21.15 -6.38 -17.40
CA MET A 266 21.58 -5.35 -18.35
C MET A 266 21.89 -4.05 -17.61
N ASP A 267 20.99 -3.64 -16.69
CA ASP A 267 21.18 -2.46 -15.86
C ASP A 267 22.00 -2.76 -14.60
N ASN A 268 22.22 -4.04 -14.28
CA ASN A 268 22.84 -4.50 -13.04
C ASN A 268 22.17 -3.90 -11.79
N LYS A 269 20.86 -3.99 -11.76
CA LYS A 269 20.00 -3.52 -10.67
C LYS A 269 19.00 -4.59 -10.28
N ILE A 270 18.47 -4.45 -9.07
CA ILE A 270 17.32 -5.21 -8.62
C ILE A 270 16.18 -4.23 -8.43
N LYS A 271 15.08 -4.45 -9.14
CA LYS A 271 13.86 -3.66 -9.09
C LYS A 271 12.84 -4.40 -8.23
N VAL A 272 12.15 -3.69 -7.36
CA VAL A 272 11.13 -4.27 -6.47
C VAL A 272 9.79 -3.62 -6.77
N TYR A 273 8.77 -4.47 -6.92
CA TYR A 273 7.39 -4.08 -7.12
C TYR A 273 6.53 -4.68 -6.00
N GLN A 274 5.55 -3.93 -5.55
CA GLN A 274 4.55 -4.37 -4.58
C GLN A 274 3.17 -4.13 -5.14
N ASP A 275 2.33 -5.17 -5.15
CA ASP A 275 0.96 -5.13 -5.67
C ASP A 275 0.87 -4.57 -7.11
N GLY A 276 1.87 -4.88 -7.94
CA GLY A 276 1.99 -4.43 -9.32
C GLY A 276 2.70 -3.08 -9.51
N TYR A 277 3.04 -2.35 -8.45
CA TYR A 277 3.63 -1.02 -8.53
C TYR A 277 5.12 -1.01 -8.23
N PHE A 278 5.87 -0.26 -9.03
CA PHE A 278 7.29 -0.04 -8.78
C PHE A 278 7.51 0.71 -7.46
N ILE A 279 8.29 0.07 -6.55
CA ILE A 279 8.61 0.63 -5.23
C ILE A 279 9.98 1.29 -5.22
N GLY A 280 10.94 0.68 -5.90
CA GLY A 280 12.30 1.18 -5.94
C GLY A 280 13.27 0.16 -6.54
N GLU A 281 14.52 0.60 -6.66
CA GLU A 281 15.59 -0.22 -7.17
C GLU A 281 16.86 -0.08 -6.31
N THR A 282 17.73 -1.08 -6.39
CA THR A 282 19.04 -1.02 -5.73
C THR A 282 20.01 -0.09 -6.46
N PRO A 283 21.08 0.38 -5.80
CA PRO A 283 22.25 0.89 -6.52
C PRO A 283 22.76 -0.16 -7.51
N THR A 284 23.42 0.31 -8.57
CA THR A 284 24.07 -0.56 -9.56
C THR A 284 25.18 -1.39 -8.91
N PHE A 285 25.24 -2.68 -9.21
CA PHE A 285 26.24 -3.60 -8.69
C PHE A 285 26.86 -4.44 -9.84
N LYS A 286 28.13 -4.89 -9.69
CA LYS A 286 28.76 -5.72 -10.72
C LYS A 286 28.35 -7.19 -10.63
N LYS A 287 28.31 -7.75 -9.42
CA LYS A 287 27.92 -9.14 -9.14
C LYS A 287 27.27 -9.20 -7.79
N LEU A 288 26.36 -10.13 -7.61
CA LEU A 288 25.89 -10.51 -6.27
C LEU A 288 27.00 -11.25 -5.51
N TYR A 289 26.82 -11.36 -4.18
CA TYR A 289 27.72 -12.15 -3.33
C TYR A 289 27.89 -13.55 -3.92
N PRO A 290 29.08 -14.12 -3.89
CA PRO A 290 29.36 -15.34 -4.62
C PRO A 290 28.48 -16.49 -4.12
N TYR A 291 27.84 -17.14 -5.07
CA TYR A 291 27.06 -18.34 -4.88
C TYR A 291 27.90 -19.41 -4.17
N ASN A 292 27.54 -19.72 -2.95
CA ASN A 292 27.93 -20.96 -2.30
C ASN A 292 26.89 -22.00 -2.75
N LYS A 293 27.32 -23.16 -3.28
CA LYS A 293 26.43 -24.23 -3.78
C LYS A 293 25.55 -24.84 -2.67
N GLU A 294 24.88 -24.02 -1.89
CA GLU A 294 23.78 -24.50 -1.07
C GLU A 294 22.65 -24.90 -1.97
N SER A 295 22.24 -26.14 -1.79
CA SER A 295 21.33 -26.83 -2.68
C SER A 295 19.86 -26.50 -2.40
N LYS A 296 19.56 -25.50 -1.55
CA LYS A 296 18.20 -25.21 -1.09
C LYS A 296 17.84 -23.74 -1.17
N PHE A 297 16.54 -23.47 -1.38
CA PHE A 297 15.91 -22.21 -1.04
C PHE A 297 14.72 -22.46 -0.12
N TYR A 298 14.25 -21.44 0.57
CA TYR A 298 13.26 -21.60 1.62
C TYR A 298 12.13 -20.58 1.50
N LEU A 299 10.90 -21.02 1.82
CA LEU A 299 9.78 -20.14 2.11
C LEU A 299 9.52 -20.18 3.61
N GLY A 300 9.39 -19.00 4.23
CA GLY A 300 9.05 -18.87 5.64
C GLY A 300 10.23 -18.87 6.61
N VAL A 301 11.46 -18.94 6.14
CA VAL A 301 12.66 -18.88 6.99
C VAL A 301 13.88 -18.41 6.20
N GLY A 302 14.89 -17.83 6.90
CA GLY A 302 16.18 -17.48 6.31
C GLY A 302 17.02 -18.72 6.03
N LYS A 303 17.59 -19.29 7.07
CA LYS A 303 18.34 -20.54 7.05
C LYS A 303 18.05 -21.29 8.33
N PRO A 304 17.35 -22.44 8.27
CA PRO A 304 16.84 -23.10 9.46
C PRO A 304 17.93 -23.66 10.40
N ASP A 305 19.12 -23.88 9.90
CA ASP A 305 20.27 -24.49 10.61
C ASP A 305 21.34 -23.48 11.08
N ARG A 306 21.07 -22.15 10.99
CA ARG A 306 21.99 -21.14 11.57
C ARG A 306 21.98 -21.21 13.09
N GLU A 307 23.17 -21.11 13.71
CA GLU A 307 23.34 -21.00 15.17
C GLU A 307 22.69 -19.72 15.75
N ILE A 308 22.50 -18.71 14.94
CA ILE A 308 21.72 -17.50 15.26
C ILE A 308 20.26 -17.83 15.02
N ILE A 309 19.37 -17.49 15.94
CA ILE A 309 17.93 -17.77 15.94
C ILE A 309 17.37 -17.58 14.54
N PRO A 310 16.89 -18.65 13.87
CA PRO A 310 16.31 -18.53 12.53
C PRO A 310 15.07 -17.65 12.61
N ASN A 311 14.96 -16.69 11.70
CA ASN A 311 13.86 -15.74 11.66
C ASN A 311 12.69 -16.35 10.89
N PHE A 312 11.89 -17.16 11.58
CA PHE A 312 10.72 -17.81 11.01
C PHE A 312 9.58 -16.81 10.74
N PHE A 313 8.99 -16.91 9.58
CA PHE A 313 7.86 -16.10 9.18
C PHE A 313 6.60 -16.44 9.97
N LYS A 314 5.81 -15.42 10.32
CA LYS A 314 4.49 -15.57 10.91
C LYS A 314 3.45 -14.95 9.98
N GLY A 315 2.62 -15.77 9.34
CA GLY A 315 1.67 -15.31 8.35
C GLY A 315 1.19 -16.44 7.45
N THR A 316 0.73 -16.10 6.26
CA THR A 316 0.40 -17.08 5.21
C THR A 316 1.14 -16.80 3.93
N ILE A 317 1.44 -17.86 3.16
CA ILE A 317 1.95 -17.78 1.80
C ILE A 317 0.97 -18.54 0.89
N ASP A 318 0.52 -17.85 -0.16
CA ASP A 318 -0.45 -18.37 -1.11
C ASP A 318 0.23 -18.95 -2.35
N SER A 319 1.23 -18.23 -2.88
CA SER A 319 1.94 -18.66 -4.09
C SER A 319 3.34 -18.09 -4.18
N PHE A 320 4.19 -18.80 -4.92
CA PHE A 320 5.56 -18.41 -5.27
C PHE A 320 5.83 -18.82 -6.73
N ALA A 321 6.48 -17.92 -7.49
CA ALA A 321 6.93 -18.23 -8.84
C ALA A 321 8.33 -17.66 -9.09
N TYR A 322 9.13 -18.40 -9.87
CA TYR A 322 10.43 -17.99 -10.35
C TYR A 322 10.48 -18.11 -11.86
N TYR A 323 10.92 -17.03 -12.50
CA TYR A 323 11.13 -16.90 -13.94
C TYR A 323 12.61 -16.70 -14.21
N ASP A 324 13.13 -17.27 -15.27
CA ASP A 324 14.52 -17.09 -15.72
C ASP A 324 14.68 -15.89 -16.68
N ASP A 325 13.71 -15.01 -16.72
CA ASP A 325 13.69 -13.79 -17.51
C ASP A 325 13.04 -12.62 -16.76
N ILE A 326 13.11 -11.43 -17.34
CA ILE A 326 12.47 -10.21 -16.86
C ILE A 326 11.04 -10.15 -17.35
N LEU A 327 10.09 -10.04 -16.42
CA LEU A 327 8.72 -9.67 -16.74
C LEU A 327 8.61 -8.16 -17.00
N SER A 328 7.84 -7.77 -17.99
CA SER A 328 7.46 -6.38 -18.23
C SER A 328 6.60 -5.82 -17.11
N GLU A 329 6.54 -4.49 -16.98
CA GLU A 329 5.69 -3.85 -15.96
C GLU A 329 4.21 -4.22 -16.12
N ASP A 330 3.71 -4.32 -17.36
CA ASP A 330 2.32 -4.74 -17.63
C ASP A 330 2.07 -6.19 -17.16
N GLU A 331 3.03 -7.09 -17.36
CA GLU A 331 2.95 -8.47 -16.85
C GLU A 331 2.99 -8.50 -15.33
N ILE A 332 3.86 -7.72 -14.70
CA ILE A 332 3.95 -7.61 -13.24
C ILE A 332 2.63 -7.12 -12.65
N ILE A 333 2.01 -6.12 -13.26
CA ILE A 333 0.66 -5.65 -12.89
C ILE A 333 -0.34 -6.79 -13.05
N GLN A 334 -0.32 -7.47 -14.19
CA GLN A 334 -1.28 -8.54 -14.50
C GLN A 334 -1.18 -9.70 -13.50
N ILE A 335 0.02 -10.21 -13.19
CA ILE A 335 0.18 -11.32 -12.24
C ILE A 335 -0.10 -10.91 -10.80
N SER A 336 0.23 -9.66 -10.41
CA SER A 336 -0.03 -9.15 -9.07
C SER A 336 -1.53 -8.98 -8.78
N HIS A 337 -2.34 -8.71 -9.81
CA HIS A 337 -3.80 -8.58 -9.70
C HIS A 337 -4.54 -9.85 -10.15
N ASN A 338 -3.81 -10.91 -10.47
CA ASN A 338 -4.39 -12.18 -10.89
C ASN A 338 -5.12 -12.88 -9.75
N LYS A 339 -6.32 -13.38 -10.04
CA LYS A 339 -7.21 -14.01 -9.06
C LYS A 339 -7.57 -15.46 -9.41
N THR A 340 -7.55 -15.80 -10.68
CA THR A 340 -8.19 -17.01 -11.18
C THR A 340 -7.30 -17.86 -12.06
N GLU A 341 -6.34 -17.23 -12.75
CA GLU A 341 -5.54 -17.94 -13.75
C GLU A 341 -4.27 -18.53 -13.15
N LEU A 342 -3.88 -19.69 -13.64
CA LEU A 342 -2.58 -20.28 -13.30
C LEU A 342 -1.49 -19.62 -14.15
N LEU A 343 -0.36 -19.29 -13.52
CA LEU A 343 0.79 -18.68 -14.21
C LEU A 343 1.44 -19.61 -15.25
N THR A 344 1.03 -20.86 -15.29
CA THR A 344 1.45 -21.83 -16.31
C THR A 344 0.92 -21.55 -17.71
N ASN A 345 -0.03 -20.62 -17.83
CA ASN A 345 -0.63 -20.23 -19.12
C ASN A 345 -0.59 -18.72 -19.27
N ASP A 346 -0.49 -18.24 -20.51
CA ASP A 346 -0.63 -16.83 -20.83
C ASP A 346 -2.08 -16.37 -20.63
N PHE A 347 -2.25 -15.17 -20.06
CA PHE A 347 -3.56 -14.54 -19.88
C PHE A 347 -3.45 -13.01 -19.82
N GLY A 348 -4.41 -12.29 -20.37
CA GLY A 348 -4.39 -10.82 -20.41
C GLY A 348 -3.07 -10.28 -20.98
N ASN A 349 -2.41 -9.39 -20.23
CA ASN A 349 -1.11 -8.86 -20.60
C ASN A 349 0.07 -9.77 -20.21
N TYR A 350 -0.14 -10.82 -19.44
CA TYR A 350 0.89 -11.79 -19.09
C TYR A 350 1.16 -12.76 -20.25
N LYS A 351 2.39 -12.77 -20.78
CA LYS A 351 2.84 -13.53 -21.95
C LYS A 351 4.11 -14.36 -21.72
N SER A 352 4.63 -14.33 -20.52
CA SER A 352 5.91 -14.95 -20.15
C SER A 352 5.77 -16.29 -19.43
N SER A 353 4.66 -17.04 -19.66
CA SER A 353 4.51 -18.39 -19.10
C SER A 353 5.65 -19.35 -19.52
N ASN A 354 6.26 -19.13 -20.67
CA ASN A 354 7.39 -19.93 -21.17
C ASN A 354 8.70 -19.71 -20.42
N SER A 355 8.86 -18.57 -19.71
CA SER A 355 10.04 -18.30 -18.87
C SER A 355 9.84 -18.70 -17.41
N LEU A 356 8.68 -19.26 -17.09
CA LEU A 356 8.35 -19.77 -15.75
C LEU A 356 9.09 -21.09 -15.51
N VAL A 357 9.96 -21.12 -14.50
CA VAL A 357 10.80 -22.27 -14.16
C VAL A 357 10.21 -23.12 -13.05
N THR A 358 9.62 -22.47 -12.04
CA THR A 358 8.89 -23.14 -10.97
C THR A 358 7.70 -22.29 -10.52
N TYR A 359 6.62 -22.94 -10.18
CA TYR A 359 5.43 -22.29 -9.66
C TYR A 359 4.74 -23.15 -8.61
N TYR A 360 4.65 -22.59 -7.42
CA TYR A 360 3.88 -23.14 -6.31
C TYR A 360 2.61 -22.35 -6.08
N ASP A 361 1.51 -23.08 -5.96
CA ASP A 361 0.23 -22.54 -5.50
C ASP A 361 -0.27 -23.45 -4.38
N ALA A 362 -0.59 -22.88 -3.23
CA ALA A 362 -1.00 -23.63 -2.04
C ALA A 362 -2.28 -24.47 -2.23
N ASN A 363 -3.02 -24.25 -3.32
CA ASN A 363 -4.13 -25.11 -3.71
C ASN A 363 -3.67 -26.51 -4.15
N PHE A 364 -2.41 -26.64 -4.57
CA PHE A 364 -1.85 -27.88 -5.11
C PHE A 364 -0.85 -28.49 -4.13
N ILE A 365 -1.36 -29.03 -3.03
CA ILE A 365 -0.59 -29.76 -2.03
C ILE A 365 -0.94 -31.25 -2.11
N LYS A 366 0.09 -32.08 -2.21
CA LYS A 366 -0.03 -33.54 -2.23
C LYS A 366 1.00 -34.16 -1.31
N ASN A 367 0.58 -35.04 -0.40
CA ASN A 367 1.47 -35.75 0.52
C ASN A 367 2.39 -34.83 1.34
N TYR A 368 1.87 -33.73 1.86
CA TYR A 368 2.64 -32.69 2.56
C TYR A 368 3.77 -32.07 1.73
N GLN A 369 3.65 -32.11 0.41
CA GLN A 369 4.51 -31.39 -0.50
C GLN A 369 3.72 -30.33 -1.26
N LEU A 370 4.30 -29.16 -1.39
CA LEU A 370 3.84 -28.11 -2.27
C LEU A 370 4.27 -28.49 -3.69
N VAL A 371 3.30 -28.74 -4.55
CA VAL A 371 3.56 -29.26 -5.90
C VAL A 371 4.11 -28.16 -6.80
N ASP A 372 5.23 -28.42 -7.47
CA ASP A 372 5.71 -27.57 -8.56
C ASP A 372 4.85 -27.82 -9.81
N LEU A 373 4.12 -26.79 -10.24
CA LEU A 373 3.18 -26.88 -11.36
C LEU A 373 3.84 -26.78 -12.73
N VAL A 374 5.16 -26.52 -12.77
CA VAL A 374 5.95 -26.37 -14.01
C VAL A 374 7.02 -27.43 -14.13
N GLY A 375 7.84 -27.54 -13.10
CA GLY A 375 8.95 -28.46 -13.02
C GLY A 375 8.67 -29.70 -12.18
N ASN A 376 9.73 -30.23 -11.59
CA ASN A 376 9.67 -31.37 -10.67
C ASN A 376 10.28 -31.04 -9.29
N ASN A 377 10.31 -29.77 -8.95
CA ASN A 377 10.94 -29.28 -7.72
C ASN A 377 9.93 -29.08 -6.60
N ASN A 378 9.24 -30.14 -6.19
CA ASN A 378 8.26 -30.02 -5.11
C ASN A 378 8.90 -29.51 -3.81
N GLY A 379 8.20 -28.60 -3.14
CA GLY A 379 8.61 -28.06 -1.85
C GLY A 379 8.17 -28.97 -0.70
N GLU A 380 9.11 -29.33 0.19
CA GLU A 380 8.81 -30.12 1.39
C GLU A 380 8.27 -29.21 2.49
N ILE A 381 7.03 -29.44 2.92
CA ILE A 381 6.36 -28.65 3.95
C ILE A 381 6.79 -29.12 5.34
N LYS A 382 7.31 -28.22 6.16
CA LYS A 382 7.75 -28.45 7.55
C LYS A 382 6.89 -27.63 8.52
N ASN A 383 6.14 -28.29 9.36
CA ASN A 383 5.36 -27.69 10.46
C ASN A 383 4.38 -26.55 10.04
N CYS A 384 4.09 -26.39 8.75
CA CYS A 384 3.07 -25.46 8.29
C CYS A 384 1.68 -26.08 8.45
N GLU A 385 0.71 -25.26 8.80
CA GLU A 385 -0.71 -25.60 8.79
C GLU A 385 -1.30 -25.28 7.40
N ILE A 386 -2.05 -26.22 6.83
CA ILE A 386 -2.80 -25.98 5.60
C ILE A 386 -4.17 -25.47 6.03
N VAL A 387 -4.45 -24.19 5.75
CA VAL A 387 -5.71 -23.56 6.11
C VAL A 387 -6.48 -23.19 4.85
N ASN A 388 -7.79 -23.20 4.91
CA ASN A 388 -8.58 -22.56 3.88
C ASN A 388 -8.29 -21.05 3.98
N SER A 389 -8.01 -20.40 2.86
CA SER A 389 -8.00 -18.96 2.81
C SER A 389 -9.45 -18.53 3.07
N VAL A 390 -9.79 -18.35 4.34
CA VAL A 390 -11.03 -17.73 4.73
C VAL A 390 -10.86 -16.26 4.34
N PHE A 391 -11.44 -15.88 3.22
CA PHE A 391 -11.91 -14.51 3.09
C PHE A 391 -12.87 -14.33 4.25
N ASP A 392 -12.64 -13.29 5.04
CA ASP A 392 -13.58 -12.93 6.08
C ASP A 392 -14.98 -12.95 5.47
N GLU A 393 -15.79 -13.94 5.84
CA GLU A 393 -17.17 -14.12 5.38
C GLU A 393 -18.04 -12.92 5.77
N HIS A 394 -17.51 -11.97 6.52
CA HIS A 394 -18.19 -10.75 6.94
C HIS A 394 -18.22 -9.62 5.92
N THR A 395 -17.78 -9.86 4.68
CA THR A 395 -17.84 -8.85 3.61
C THR A 395 -18.23 -9.45 2.26
N GLU A 396 -19.25 -10.29 2.22
CA GLU A 396 -20.04 -10.46 1.00
C GLU A 396 -20.96 -9.25 0.79
N ILE A 397 -20.40 -8.09 0.59
CA ILE A 397 -21.12 -7.13 -0.22
C ILE A 397 -20.62 -7.39 -1.64
N LYS A 398 -21.44 -8.08 -2.44
CA LYS A 398 -21.36 -8.04 -3.90
C LYS A 398 -21.67 -6.61 -4.33
N ILE A 399 -20.72 -5.71 -4.11
CA ILE A 399 -20.79 -4.38 -4.72
C ILE A 399 -20.32 -4.59 -6.14
N PRO A 400 -21.20 -4.46 -7.16
CA PRO A 400 -20.72 -4.46 -8.52
C PRO A 400 -19.69 -3.34 -8.64
N PHE A 401 -18.62 -3.58 -9.42
CA PHE A 401 -17.62 -2.56 -9.75
C PHE A 401 -18.32 -1.31 -10.22
N ARG A 402 -18.45 -0.32 -9.34
CA ARG A 402 -19.35 0.80 -9.58
C ARG A 402 -18.77 1.83 -10.51
N ARG A 403 -17.49 1.93 -10.69
CA ARG A 403 -16.80 2.83 -11.65
C ARG A 403 -15.33 2.92 -11.29
N LYS A 404 -14.46 3.03 -12.28
CA LYS A 404 -13.21 3.73 -12.09
C LYS A 404 -13.57 5.18 -11.78
N SER A 405 -13.16 5.66 -10.63
CA SER A 405 -13.24 7.06 -10.28
C SER A 405 -11.95 7.70 -10.73
N THR A 406 -12.01 8.50 -11.80
CA THR A 406 -10.84 8.97 -12.54
C THR A 406 -10.58 10.44 -12.29
N PHE A 407 -9.33 10.77 -11.95
CA PHE A 407 -8.84 12.13 -11.74
C PHE A 407 -7.68 12.42 -12.68
N LYS A 408 -7.58 13.69 -13.14
CA LYS A 408 -6.34 14.18 -13.74
C LYS A 408 -5.42 14.70 -12.64
N SER A 409 -4.29 14.05 -12.45
CA SER A 409 -3.26 14.49 -11.49
C SER A 409 -2.38 15.56 -12.12
N LEU A 410 -2.41 16.76 -11.54
CA LEU A 410 -1.56 17.87 -11.97
C LEU A 410 -0.09 17.60 -11.61
N LYS A 411 0.81 18.02 -12.49
CA LYS A 411 2.24 17.92 -12.24
C LYS A 411 2.63 18.77 -11.02
N HIS A 412 3.32 18.14 -10.07
CA HIS A 412 3.94 18.88 -8.97
C HIS A 412 5.06 19.78 -9.53
N GLU A 413 4.94 21.09 -9.31
CA GLU A 413 6.04 22.00 -9.63
C GLU A 413 7.32 21.56 -8.88
N GLU A 414 8.47 21.69 -9.54
CA GLU A 414 9.76 21.06 -9.18
C GLU A 414 10.39 21.53 -7.86
N ASN A 415 9.68 22.12 -6.94
CA ASN A 415 10.20 22.53 -5.63
C ASN A 415 10.53 21.34 -4.72
N GLY A 416 11.33 20.39 -5.23
CA GLY A 416 12.10 19.46 -4.43
C GLY A 416 11.32 18.39 -3.64
N PHE A 417 10.01 18.38 -3.68
CA PHE A 417 9.20 17.60 -2.76
C PHE A 417 9.09 16.10 -3.09
N MET A 418 9.19 15.70 -4.36
CA MET A 418 8.97 14.28 -4.74
C MET A 418 10.22 13.39 -4.74
N GLY A 419 11.41 13.93 -5.04
CA GLY A 419 12.62 13.11 -5.21
C GLY A 419 13.28 12.60 -3.92
N ASN A 420 12.98 13.19 -2.76
CA ASN A 420 13.65 12.92 -1.48
C ASN A 420 12.70 12.66 -0.31
N LYS A 421 11.42 12.40 -0.55
CA LYS A 421 10.40 12.21 0.51
C LYS A 421 10.82 11.22 1.60
N TRP A 422 11.39 10.09 1.21
CA TRP A 422 11.84 9.05 2.13
C TRP A 422 13.12 9.38 2.90
N LYS A 423 13.83 10.45 2.50
CA LYS A 423 15.00 10.97 3.20
C LYS A 423 14.65 12.08 4.18
N ASP A 424 13.44 12.65 4.09
CA ASP A 424 12.98 13.66 5.03
C ASP A 424 12.80 13.06 6.42
N HIS A 425 13.37 13.73 7.42
CA HIS A 425 13.32 13.31 8.82
C HIS A 425 11.88 13.22 9.34
N ALA A 426 11.00 14.13 8.93
CA ALA A 426 9.60 14.12 9.35
C ALA A 426 8.83 12.93 8.78
N THR A 427 9.02 12.58 7.49
CA THR A 427 8.42 11.40 6.88
C THR A 427 8.86 10.12 7.55
N ARG A 428 10.16 10.01 7.91
CA ARG A 428 10.66 8.87 8.69
C ARG A 428 10.04 8.81 10.08
N TRP A 429 9.85 9.96 10.72
CA TRP A 429 9.19 10.03 12.01
C TRP A 429 7.73 9.60 11.93
N ASN A 430 6.99 10.02 10.92
CA ASN A 430 5.62 9.59 10.67
C ASN A 430 5.53 8.06 10.51
N GLN A 431 6.45 7.48 9.74
CA GLN A 431 6.56 6.05 9.55
C GLN A 431 6.79 5.31 10.86
N LEU A 432 7.79 5.74 11.63
CA LEU A 432 8.13 5.14 12.92
C LEU A 432 6.95 5.24 13.89
N ARG A 433 6.33 6.42 13.99
CA ARG A 433 5.16 6.64 14.83
C ARG A 433 4.03 5.69 14.48
N PHE A 434 3.65 5.60 13.19
CA PHE A 434 2.57 4.71 12.76
C PHE A 434 2.84 3.27 13.14
N HIS A 435 4.03 2.75 12.85
CA HIS A 435 4.35 1.35 13.08
C HIS A 435 4.58 1.00 14.55
N ASN A 436 5.24 1.85 15.30
CA ASN A 436 5.67 1.53 16.66
C ASN A 436 4.62 1.90 17.72
N GLU A 437 3.81 2.90 17.43
CA GLU A 437 2.84 3.42 18.39
C GLU A 437 1.41 3.13 17.95
N VAL A 438 0.99 3.73 16.84
CA VAL A 438 -0.41 3.77 16.42
C VAL A 438 -0.94 2.40 15.99
N SER A 439 -0.19 1.65 15.19
CA SER A 439 -0.62 0.32 14.73
C SER A 439 -0.70 -0.72 15.86
N LEU A 440 -0.06 -0.45 16.99
CA LEU A 440 0.06 -1.36 18.13
C LEU A 440 -0.82 -0.97 19.33
N ASN A 441 -1.32 0.26 19.41
CA ASN A 441 -2.03 0.77 20.57
C ASN A 441 -3.33 1.48 20.19
N ASP A 442 -4.46 0.86 20.51
CA ASP A 442 -5.79 1.40 20.23
C ASP A 442 -6.12 2.66 21.02
N GLU A 443 -5.50 2.87 22.19
CA GLU A 443 -5.74 4.06 23.01
C GLU A 443 -5.23 5.33 22.32
N LEU A 444 -4.17 5.24 21.53
CA LEU A 444 -3.63 6.39 20.81
C LEU A 444 -4.56 6.89 19.71
N LEU A 445 -5.40 6.03 19.16
CA LEU A 445 -6.42 6.42 18.18
C LEU A 445 -7.59 7.19 18.82
N ASN A 446 -7.85 6.95 20.11
CA ASN A 446 -8.97 7.59 20.83
C ASN A 446 -8.61 8.97 21.39
N ASN A 447 -7.32 9.32 21.46
CA ASN A 447 -6.82 10.55 22.07
C ASN A 447 -6.14 11.46 21.06
N ASP A 448 -6.49 11.38 19.79
CA ASP A 448 -5.86 12.17 18.72
C ASP A 448 -6.79 12.24 17.50
N GLY A 449 -7.38 13.38 17.24
CA GLY A 449 -8.32 13.58 16.14
C GLY A 449 -9.19 14.82 16.32
N LEU A 450 -10.43 14.75 15.89
CA LEU A 450 -11.41 15.87 16.03
C LEU A 450 -11.60 16.31 17.46
N SER A 451 -11.57 15.36 18.42
CA SER A 451 -11.77 15.61 19.85
C SER A 451 -10.64 16.44 20.48
N THR A 452 -9.42 16.35 19.94
CA THR A 452 -8.22 17.02 20.46
C THR A 452 -7.70 18.15 19.56
N LEU A 453 -8.45 18.50 18.52
CA LEU A 453 -8.04 19.49 17.53
C LEU A 453 -7.98 20.88 18.10
N THR A 454 -6.81 21.52 18.06
CA THR A 454 -6.56 22.93 18.44
C THR A 454 -5.90 23.68 17.30
N PHE A 455 -6.34 24.91 17.03
CA PHE A 455 -5.78 25.77 15.99
C PHE A 455 -6.19 27.23 16.20
N HIS A 456 -5.47 28.13 15.56
CA HIS A 456 -5.78 29.56 15.53
C HIS A 456 -6.24 29.98 14.13
N THR A 457 -7.37 30.68 14.05
CA THR A 457 -7.85 31.22 12.78
C THR A 457 -7.30 32.66 12.64
N HIS A 458 -6.49 32.90 11.61
CA HIS A 458 -5.98 34.22 11.26
C HIS A 458 -6.95 35.04 10.40
N GLY A 459 -7.84 34.36 9.67
CA GLY A 459 -8.85 34.98 8.84
C GLY A 459 -9.79 33.94 8.22
N LYS A 460 -11.02 34.38 7.93
CA LYS A 460 -12.00 33.60 7.22
C LYS A 460 -12.70 34.49 6.19
N HIS A 461 -12.73 34.03 4.97
CA HIS A 461 -13.43 34.72 3.88
C HIS A 461 -14.39 33.75 3.22
N ARG A 462 -15.58 34.22 2.87
CA ARG A 462 -16.56 33.43 2.14
C ARG A 462 -17.11 34.25 0.96
N GLU A 463 -17.07 33.61 -0.19
CA GLU A 463 -17.66 34.13 -1.42
C GLU A 463 -18.47 33.01 -2.08
N ASN A 464 -19.75 33.23 -2.29
CA ASN A 464 -20.70 32.23 -2.80
C ASN A 464 -20.64 30.92 -2.00
N LYS A 465 -20.31 29.80 -2.66
CA LYS A 465 -20.15 28.47 -2.10
C LYS A 465 -18.72 28.14 -1.66
N ILE A 466 -17.78 29.10 -1.73
CA ILE A 466 -16.39 28.90 -1.37
C ILE A 466 -16.09 29.61 -0.05
N THR A 467 -15.59 28.86 0.91
CA THR A 467 -15.08 29.40 2.19
C THR A 467 -13.58 29.14 2.27
N GLN A 468 -12.80 30.19 2.43
CA GLN A 468 -11.37 30.09 2.69
C GLN A 468 -11.08 30.43 4.15
N ILE A 469 -10.32 29.56 4.83
CA ILE A 469 -9.91 29.72 6.23
C ILE A 469 -8.40 29.73 6.30
N ASN A 470 -7.81 30.78 6.84
CA ASN A 470 -6.37 30.88 7.08
C ASN A 470 -6.08 30.49 8.53
N VAL A 471 -5.19 29.54 8.74
CA VAL A 471 -4.93 28.97 10.07
C VAL A 471 -3.45 28.90 10.40
N GLY A 472 -3.13 29.13 11.68
CA GLY A 472 -1.90 28.75 12.32
C GLY A 472 -2.09 27.47 13.14
N LEU A 473 -1.15 26.54 13.01
CA LEU A 473 -1.16 25.24 13.69
C LEU A 473 -0.09 25.14 14.77
#